data_72853034853b9e428f92525b70f1fed6
#
_entry.id   72853034853b9e428f92525b70f1fed6
#
_cell.length_a   1.000
_cell.length_b   1.000
_cell.length_c   1.000
_cell.angle_alpha   90.00
_cell.angle_beta   90.00
_cell.angle_gamma   90.00
#
_symmetry.space_group_name_H-M   'P 1'
#
loop_
_entity.id
_entity.type
_entity.pdbx_description
1 polymer ?
#
loop_
_entity_poly.entity_id
_entity_poly.type
_entity_poly.pdbx_seq_one_letter_code
_entity_poly.pdbx_strand_id
1 'polypeptide(L)'
;MIKVTMNKLLLAPALALVLAAGAHAQTTLNVRDADIRAFIADAAKVTGRTFIIDSRVQGKVTVVTDHPLSRSEYFEIFLSTLRSNNLVAVPAANGTLRIQPLDNAASQPSRVGSAGAARNSFVTEIVRLRAIDATSAVETVRPLVSAQGAVTANRGGNSLVIVDFADNIRRIRQVLGRIDNDSAS
;
A
#
# COMPACT_ATOMS: atom_id res chain seq x y z
N MET A 1 -26.88 1.59 -81.00
CA MET A 1 -27.45 1.35 -79.63
C MET A 1 -26.40 0.67 -78.76
N ILE A 2 -25.66 1.45 -77.97
CA ILE A 2 -24.60 0.95 -77.14
C ILE A 2 -25.12 1.10 -75.71
N LYS A 3 -25.33 -0.04 -74.98
CA LYS A 3 -25.70 -0.09 -73.58
C LYS A 3 -24.44 0.03 -72.73
N VAL A 4 -24.32 1.12 -72.00
CA VAL A 4 -23.27 1.32 -70.99
C VAL A 4 -23.75 0.72 -69.67
N THR A 5 -23.12 -0.32 -69.29
CA THR A 5 -23.34 -0.96 -67.92
C THR A 5 -22.50 -0.19 -66.89
N MET A 6 -23.21 0.45 -66.00
CA MET A 6 -22.61 1.22 -64.89
C MET A 6 -22.26 0.27 -63.72
N ASN A 7 -20.98 0.07 -63.55
CA ASN A 7 -20.46 -0.77 -62.47
C ASN A 7 -20.46 0.02 -61.15
N LYS A 8 -21.34 -0.36 -60.19
CA LYS A 8 -21.37 0.24 -58.86
C LYS A 8 -20.23 -0.34 -58.01
N LEU A 9 -19.20 0.47 -57.87
CA LEU A 9 -18.13 0.19 -56.91
C LEU A 9 -18.66 0.44 -55.48
N LEU A 10 -18.87 -0.64 -54.73
CA LEU A 10 -19.21 -0.58 -53.31
C LEU A 10 -17.94 -0.25 -52.52
N LEU A 11 -17.81 1.00 -52.08
CA LEU A 11 -16.82 1.39 -51.07
C LEU A 11 -17.33 0.90 -49.71
N ALA A 12 -16.68 -0.11 -49.16
CA ALA A 12 -16.86 -0.49 -47.76
C ALA A 12 -16.13 0.52 -46.87
N PRO A 13 -16.76 1.07 -45.84
CA PRO A 13 -16.04 1.89 -44.89
C PRO A 13 -15.17 0.98 -43.99
N ALA A 14 -13.86 1.16 -44.07
CA ALA A 14 -12.93 0.58 -43.13
C ALA A 14 -13.20 1.19 -41.72
N LEU A 15 -13.77 0.39 -40.84
CA LEU A 15 -13.98 0.74 -39.44
C LEU A 15 -12.60 0.74 -38.78
N ALA A 16 -11.98 1.91 -38.65
CA ALA A 16 -10.77 2.09 -37.87
C ALA A 16 -11.11 1.92 -36.41
N LEU A 17 -10.78 0.75 -35.87
CA LEU A 17 -10.84 0.48 -34.42
C LEU A 17 -9.73 1.28 -33.74
N VAL A 18 -10.05 2.48 -33.25
CA VAL A 18 -9.14 3.25 -32.41
C VAL A 18 -9.09 2.54 -31.07
N LEU A 19 -8.04 1.72 -30.86
CA LEU A 19 -7.66 1.28 -29.55
C LEU A 19 -7.26 2.54 -28.75
N ALA A 20 -8.19 3.06 -27.96
CA ALA A 20 -7.87 4.00 -26.91
C ALA A 20 -6.99 3.27 -25.90
N ALA A 21 -5.67 3.34 -26.08
CA ALA A 21 -4.73 3.02 -25.01
C ALA A 21 -5.11 3.92 -23.82
N GLY A 22 -5.63 3.31 -22.76
CA GLY A 22 -5.98 4.03 -21.54
C GLY A 22 -4.75 4.80 -21.09
N ALA A 23 -4.78 6.11 -21.24
CA ALA A 23 -3.77 6.98 -20.66
C ALA A 23 -3.85 6.78 -19.15
N HIS A 24 -2.94 6.00 -18.59
CA HIS A 24 -2.76 5.94 -17.15
C HIS A 24 -2.41 7.36 -16.72
N ALA A 25 -3.34 8.00 -15.99
CA ALA A 25 -3.12 9.34 -15.49
C ALA A 25 -1.86 9.33 -14.61
N GLN A 26 -0.83 10.07 -15.07
CA GLN A 26 0.42 10.25 -14.33
C GLN A 26 0.40 11.62 -13.68
N THR A 27 0.84 11.67 -12.43
CA THR A 27 0.83 12.90 -11.62
C THR A 27 2.24 13.17 -11.10
N THR A 28 2.74 14.38 -11.35
CA THR A 28 3.98 14.87 -10.74
C THR A 28 3.64 15.58 -9.45
N LEU A 29 4.37 15.28 -8.39
CA LEU A 29 4.25 15.95 -7.10
C LEU A 29 5.31 17.05 -6.98
N ASN A 30 4.85 18.26 -6.67
CA ASN A 30 5.69 19.37 -6.28
C ASN A 30 4.95 20.15 -5.19
N VAL A 31 4.94 19.59 -4.01
CA VAL A 31 4.23 20.11 -2.83
C VAL A 31 5.30 20.62 -1.87
N ARG A 32 5.21 21.89 -1.48
CA ARG A 32 6.18 22.52 -0.57
C ARG A 32 5.44 23.23 0.55
N ASP A 33 5.77 22.86 1.79
CA ASP A 33 5.22 23.48 3.00
C ASP A 33 3.70 23.61 2.98
N ALA A 34 3.02 22.57 2.42
CA ALA A 34 1.57 22.54 2.28
C ALA A 34 0.91 21.92 3.49
N ASP A 35 -0.30 22.35 3.78
CA ASP A 35 -1.13 21.73 4.81
C ASP A 35 -1.38 20.26 4.48
N ILE A 36 -1.18 19.38 5.46
CA ILE A 36 -1.33 17.94 5.25
C ILE A 36 -2.76 17.54 4.89
N ARG A 37 -3.78 18.26 5.38
CA ARG A 37 -5.17 17.99 5.03
C ARG A 37 -5.46 18.31 3.57
N ALA A 38 -4.88 19.37 3.03
CA ALA A 38 -4.95 19.68 1.60
C ALA A 38 -4.25 18.61 0.76
N PHE A 39 -3.09 18.13 1.21
CA PHE A 39 -2.37 17.02 0.57
C PHE A 39 -3.21 15.73 0.55
N ILE A 40 -3.90 15.41 1.65
CA ILE A 40 -4.80 14.26 1.73
C ILE A 40 -5.99 14.41 0.78
N ALA A 41 -6.57 15.60 0.68
CA ALA A 41 -7.66 15.88 -0.25
C ALA A 41 -7.24 15.67 -1.72
N ASP A 42 -6.04 16.09 -2.07
CA ASP A 42 -5.49 15.86 -3.41
C ASP A 42 -5.22 14.37 -3.67
N ALA A 43 -4.73 13.64 -2.67
CA ALA A 43 -4.53 12.20 -2.76
C ALA A 43 -5.85 11.46 -2.99
N ALA A 44 -6.96 11.90 -2.40
CA ALA A 44 -8.27 11.33 -2.64
C ALA A 44 -8.67 11.45 -4.11
N LYS A 45 -8.42 12.58 -4.74
CA LYS A 45 -8.70 12.82 -6.16
C LYS A 45 -7.83 11.95 -7.07
N VAL A 46 -6.53 11.90 -6.81
CA VAL A 46 -5.57 11.16 -7.64
C VAL A 46 -5.79 9.65 -7.54
N THR A 47 -6.03 9.14 -6.35
CA THR A 47 -6.16 7.70 -6.09
C THR A 47 -7.58 7.18 -6.27
N GLY A 48 -8.58 8.05 -6.31
CA GLY A 48 -10.00 7.69 -6.30
C GLY A 48 -10.46 7.05 -4.99
N ARG A 49 -9.72 7.25 -3.91
CA ARG A 49 -10.03 6.68 -2.58
C ARG A 49 -10.75 7.71 -1.71
N THR A 50 -11.53 7.20 -0.77
CA THR A 50 -12.17 8.01 0.26
C THR A 50 -11.35 7.95 1.53
N PHE A 51 -11.01 9.11 2.09
CA PHE A 51 -10.31 9.24 3.35
C PHE A 51 -11.18 9.91 4.40
N ILE A 52 -11.19 9.36 5.61
CA ILE A 52 -11.72 10.00 6.80
C ILE A 52 -10.51 10.52 7.57
N ILE A 53 -10.50 11.80 7.91
CA ILE A 53 -9.36 12.44 8.56
C ILE A 53 -9.70 12.68 10.03
N ASP A 54 -8.93 12.05 10.93
CA ASP A 54 -9.04 12.29 12.37
C ASP A 54 -8.78 13.76 12.70
N SER A 55 -9.48 14.30 13.68
CA SER A 55 -9.37 15.72 14.07
C SER A 55 -7.97 16.12 14.55
N ARG A 56 -7.18 15.15 15.02
CA ARG A 56 -5.78 15.35 15.47
C ARG A 56 -4.77 15.44 14.33
N VAL A 57 -5.18 15.14 13.10
CA VAL A 57 -4.29 15.23 11.93
C VAL A 57 -4.01 16.68 11.60
N GLN A 58 -2.75 17.07 11.73
CA GLN A 58 -2.28 18.41 11.44
C GLN A 58 -0.79 18.37 11.08
N GLY A 59 -0.32 19.39 10.42
CA GLY A 59 1.07 19.54 10.04
C GLY A 59 1.26 19.98 8.61
N LYS A 60 2.50 20.14 8.22
CA LYS A 60 2.90 20.55 6.88
C LYS A 60 3.76 19.48 6.24
N VAL A 61 3.65 19.35 4.93
CA VAL A 61 4.39 18.36 4.14
C VAL A 61 5.10 19.02 2.97
N THR A 62 6.25 18.46 2.62
CA THR A 62 6.99 18.77 1.41
C THR A 62 7.29 17.49 0.69
N VAL A 63 6.78 17.32 -0.54
CA VAL A 63 6.99 16.15 -1.37
C VAL A 63 7.30 16.61 -2.78
N VAL A 64 8.45 16.23 -3.29
CA VAL A 64 8.91 16.60 -4.63
C VAL A 64 9.34 15.35 -5.37
N THR A 65 8.80 15.13 -6.56
CA THR A 65 9.22 14.06 -7.45
C THR A 65 9.79 14.63 -8.73
N ASP A 66 10.77 13.95 -9.31
CA ASP A 66 11.47 14.34 -10.52
C ASP A 66 10.84 13.76 -11.81
N HIS A 67 9.83 12.91 -11.65
CA HIS A 67 9.13 12.25 -12.76
C HIS A 67 7.64 12.08 -12.45
N PRO A 68 6.79 11.92 -13.47
CA PRO A 68 5.38 11.61 -13.29
C PRO A 68 5.20 10.24 -12.64
N LEU A 69 4.24 10.15 -11.70
CA LEU A 69 3.95 8.95 -10.94
C LEU A 69 2.70 8.25 -11.47
N SER A 70 2.73 6.92 -11.51
CA SER A 70 1.52 6.12 -11.64
C SER A 70 0.65 6.29 -10.37
N ARG A 71 -0.62 5.89 -10.45
CA ARG A 71 -1.53 5.93 -9.29
C ARG A 71 -1.00 5.10 -8.13
N SER A 72 -0.41 3.94 -8.41
CA SER A 72 0.18 3.05 -7.40
C SER A 72 1.41 3.67 -6.75
N GLU A 73 2.32 4.25 -7.52
CA GLU A 73 3.49 4.96 -7.01
C GLU A 73 3.10 6.18 -6.18
N TYR A 74 2.11 6.94 -6.64
CA TYR A 74 1.57 8.07 -5.89
C TYR A 74 1.05 7.61 -4.52
N PHE A 75 0.29 6.52 -4.47
CA PHE A 75 -0.26 6.00 -3.23
C PHE A 75 0.84 5.54 -2.26
N GLU A 76 1.90 4.90 -2.75
CA GLU A 76 3.06 4.53 -1.93
C GLU A 76 3.76 5.76 -1.33
N ILE A 77 3.97 6.80 -2.13
CA ILE A 77 4.57 8.05 -1.64
C ILE A 77 3.65 8.75 -0.65
N PHE A 78 2.35 8.74 -0.90
CA PHE A 78 1.34 9.27 0.02
C PHE A 78 1.42 8.58 1.39
N LEU A 79 1.39 7.25 1.43
CA LEU A 79 1.50 6.49 2.67
C LEU A 79 2.86 6.71 3.37
N SER A 80 3.94 6.79 2.61
CA SER A 80 5.27 7.11 3.15
C SER A 80 5.30 8.49 3.81
N THR A 81 4.64 9.47 3.20
CA THR A 81 4.53 10.83 3.74
C THR A 81 3.72 10.85 5.04
N LEU A 82 2.62 10.10 5.10
CA LEU A 82 1.87 9.94 6.34
C LEU A 82 2.74 9.33 7.44
N ARG A 83 3.45 8.26 7.15
CA ARG A 83 4.34 7.58 8.09
C ARG A 83 5.42 8.52 8.63
N SER A 84 6.02 9.34 7.77
CA SER A 84 7.02 10.34 8.17
C SER A 84 6.46 11.43 9.08
N ASN A 85 5.15 11.63 9.07
CA ASN A 85 4.45 12.57 9.94
C ASN A 85 3.76 11.88 11.13
N ASN A 86 4.16 10.66 11.47
CA ASN A 86 3.57 9.84 12.53
C ASN A 86 2.05 9.61 12.35
N LEU A 87 1.63 9.44 11.12
CA LEU A 87 0.26 9.15 10.74
C LEU A 87 0.18 7.80 10.04
N VAL A 88 -0.99 7.20 10.06
CA VAL A 88 -1.29 5.93 9.40
C VAL A 88 -2.67 5.96 8.77
N ALA A 89 -2.83 5.25 7.66
CA ALA A 89 -4.13 4.99 7.06
C ALA A 89 -4.63 3.61 7.52
N VAL A 90 -5.75 3.59 8.22
CA VAL A 90 -6.37 2.38 8.77
C VAL A 90 -7.60 2.02 7.96
N PRO A 91 -7.78 0.75 7.52
CA PRO A 91 -8.99 0.32 6.85
C PRO A 91 -10.25 0.56 7.68
N ALA A 92 -11.27 1.11 7.04
CA ALA A 92 -12.60 1.32 7.58
C ALA A 92 -13.66 0.66 6.68
N ALA A 93 -14.93 0.79 7.00
CA ALA A 93 -16.00 0.20 6.21
C ALA A 93 -16.00 0.71 4.76
N ASN A 94 -16.49 -0.13 3.83
CA ASN A 94 -16.71 0.21 2.41
C ASN A 94 -15.44 0.66 1.65
N GLY A 95 -14.27 0.11 1.99
CA GLY A 95 -13.01 0.47 1.33
C GLY A 95 -12.47 1.85 1.68
N THR A 96 -13.10 2.54 2.61
CA THR A 96 -12.62 3.82 3.15
C THR A 96 -11.38 3.61 4.01
N LEU A 97 -10.48 4.58 4.01
CA LEU A 97 -9.31 4.61 4.89
C LEU A 97 -9.45 5.77 5.88
N ARG A 98 -9.20 5.49 7.15
CA ARG A 98 -9.12 6.52 8.18
C ARG A 98 -7.67 6.90 8.40
N ILE A 99 -7.38 8.19 8.28
CA ILE A 99 -6.06 8.74 8.56
C ILE A 99 -6.04 9.26 9.99
N GLN A 100 -5.14 8.73 10.79
CA GLN A 100 -5.04 9.01 12.21
C GLN A 100 -3.58 8.95 12.69
N PRO A 101 -3.27 9.48 13.88
CA PRO A 101 -1.97 9.28 14.50
C PRO A 101 -1.61 7.82 14.67
N LEU A 102 -0.31 7.52 14.64
CA LEU A 102 0.23 6.16 14.80
C LEU A 102 0.04 5.55 16.18
N ASP A 103 -0.27 6.34 17.20
CA ASP A 103 -0.49 5.83 18.56
C ASP A 103 -1.57 4.75 18.55
N ASN A 104 -1.32 3.65 19.26
CA ASN A 104 -2.20 2.48 19.31
C ASN A 104 -2.50 1.83 17.95
N ALA A 105 -1.66 2.04 16.94
CA ALA A 105 -1.87 1.48 15.61
C ALA A 105 -2.01 -0.05 15.64
N ALA A 106 -1.26 -0.75 16.49
CA ALA A 106 -1.32 -2.20 16.62
C ALA A 106 -2.69 -2.74 17.11
N SER A 107 -3.48 -1.92 17.80
CA SER A 107 -4.82 -2.29 18.26
C SER A 107 -5.94 -1.91 17.28
N GLN A 108 -5.60 -1.24 16.19
CA GLN A 108 -6.57 -0.85 15.17
C GLN A 108 -6.81 -1.97 14.16
N PRO A 109 -7.99 -2.03 13.52
CA PRO A 109 -8.22 -2.96 12.42
C PRO A 109 -7.16 -2.80 11.34
N SER A 110 -6.60 -3.93 10.89
CA SER A 110 -5.63 -3.95 9.81
C SER A 110 -5.85 -5.17 8.92
N ARG A 111 -5.31 -5.10 7.71
CA ARG A 111 -5.33 -6.24 6.81
C ARG A 111 -4.50 -7.39 7.40
N VAL A 112 -5.00 -8.61 7.30
CA VAL A 112 -4.24 -9.82 7.62
C VAL A 112 -3.46 -10.27 6.38
N GLY A 113 -2.15 -10.45 6.56
CA GLY A 113 -1.22 -10.81 5.48
C GLY A 113 -0.58 -9.59 4.81
N SER A 114 0.74 -9.68 4.62
CA SER A 114 1.53 -8.61 3.97
C SER A 114 1.63 -8.76 2.46
N ALA A 115 1.26 -9.91 1.90
CA ALA A 115 1.34 -10.18 0.46
C ALA A 115 0.47 -9.21 -0.34
N GLY A 116 1.08 -8.49 -1.29
CA GLY A 116 0.40 -7.48 -2.10
C GLY A 116 -0.02 -6.22 -1.36
N ALA A 117 0.32 -6.07 -0.08
CA ALA A 117 0.10 -4.83 0.66
C ALA A 117 1.11 -3.75 0.25
N ALA A 118 0.69 -2.49 0.25
CA ALA A 118 1.60 -1.36 0.07
C ALA A 118 2.65 -1.34 1.18
N ARG A 119 3.87 -0.93 0.85
CA ARG A 119 5.03 -0.99 1.77
C ARG A 119 4.79 -0.26 3.09
N ASN A 120 4.13 0.88 3.02
CA ASN A 120 3.86 1.74 4.16
C ASN A 120 2.44 1.53 4.74
N SER A 121 1.79 0.41 4.40
CA SER A 121 0.55 -0.03 5.03
C SER A 121 0.86 -0.76 6.33
N PHE A 122 0.05 -0.49 7.34
CA PHE A 122 0.12 -1.20 8.62
C PHE A 122 -0.73 -2.46 8.52
N VAL A 123 -0.12 -3.64 8.76
CA VAL A 123 -0.76 -4.94 8.56
C VAL A 123 -0.48 -5.90 9.70
N THR A 124 -1.31 -6.91 9.83
CA THR A 124 -1.10 -8.04 10.75
C THR A 124 -0.64 -9.26 9.96
N GLU A 125 0.45 -9.88 10.38
CA GLU A 125 1.01 -11.07 9.76
C GLU A 125 1.11 -12.22 10.76
N ILE A 126 0.81 -13.43 10.32
CA ILE A 126 1.02 -14.66 11.08
C ILE A 126 2.19 -15.41 10.44
N VAL A 127 3.26 -15.61 11.20
CA VAL A 127 4.46 -16.32 10.76
C VAL A 127 4.59 -17.62 11.53
N ARG A 128 4.45 -18.75 10.83
CA ARG A 128 4.63 -20.08 11.42
C ARG A 128 6.12 -20.44 11.45
N LEU A 129 6.55 -21.01 12.56
CA LEU A 129 7.91 -21.47 12.78
C LEU A 129 7.95 -23.00 12.78
N ARG A 130 9.09 -23.56 12.36
CA ARG A 130 9.27 -25.00 12.23
C ARG A 130 10.19 -25.56 13.30
N ALA A 131 11.35 -24.93 13.49
CA ALA A 131 12.44 -25.41 14.32
C ALA A 131 12.62 -24.62 15.60
N ILE A 132 12.46 -23.30 15.55
CA ILE A 132 12.57 -22.46 16.73
C ILE A 132 11.21 -22.30 17.45
N ASP A 133 11.26 -22.20 18.76
CA ASP A 133 10.08 -21.95 19.57
C ASP A 133 9.61 -20.51 19.42
N ALA A 134 8.31 -20.32 19.20
CA ALA A 134 7.71 -19.01 19.00
C ALA A 134 7.93 -18.06 20.18
N THR A 135 7.90 -18.57 21.42
CA THR A 135 8.13 -17.73 22.62
C THR A 135 9.56 -17.19 22.64
N SER A 136 10.54 -18.03 22.27
CA SER A 136 11.93 -17.61 22.15
C SER A 136 12.15 -16.65 21.00
N ALA A 137 11.46 -16.86 19.87
CA ALA A 137 11.56 -16.00 18.70
C ALA A 137 11.06 -14.57 18.94
N VAL A 138 10.11 -14.37 19.86
CA VAL A 138 9.63 -13.03 20.25
C VAL A 138 10.77 -12.13 20.68
N GLU A 139 11.70 -12.64 21.50
CA GLU A 139 12.83 -11.84 22.00
C GLU A 139 13.77 -11.39 20.87
N THR A 140 13.93 -12.24 19.86
CA THR A 140 14.73 -11.91 18.68
C THR A 140 14.05 -10.89 17.77
N VAL A 141 12.72 -10.97 17.64
CA VAL A 141 11.94 -10.13 16.72
C VAL A 141 11.58 -8.77 17.33
N ARG A 142 11.34 -8.71 18.63
CA ARG A 142 10.89 -7.48 19.30
C ARG A 142 11.73 -6.24 18.97
N PRO A 143 13.08 -6.30 18.97
CA PRO A 143 13.91 -5.14 18.59
C PRO A 143 13.75 -4.71 17.11
N LEU A 144 13.21 -5.56 16.26
CA LEU A 144 13.03 -5.29 14.83
C LEU A 144 11.69 -4.64 14.51
N VAL A 145 10.72 -4.77 15.41
CA VAL A 145 9.36 -4.21 15.26
C VAL A 145 9.40 -2.70 15.45
N SER A 146 8.62 -1.96 14.66
CA SER A 146 8.47 -0.51 14.82
C SER A 146 7.91 -0.15 16.19
N ALA A 147 8.15 1.08 16.64
CA ALA A 147 7.73 1.55 17.96
C ALA A 147 6.21 1.38 18.22
N GLN A 148 5.38 1.54 17.19
CA GLN A 148 3.92 1.37 17.28
C GLN A 148 3.43 -0.02 16.84
N GLY A 149 4.35 -0.90 16.44
CA GLY A 149 4.05 -2.29 16.13
C GLY A 149 3.98 -3.17 17.37
N ALA A 150 3.66 -4.43 17.18
CA ALA A 150 3.61 -5.43 18.22
C ALA A 150 3.98 -6.81 17.70
N VAL A 151 4.53 -7.64 18.57
CA VAL A 151 4.77 -9.06 18.31
C VAL A 151 4.33 -9.88 19.49
N THR A 152 3.60 -10.96 19.24
CA THR A 152 3.18 -11.92 20.27
C THR A 152 3.36 -13.35 19.75
N ALA A 153 3.59 -14.28 20.68
CA ALA A 153 3.69 -15.70 20.35
C ALA A 153 2.34 -16.40 20.51
N ASN A 154 1.97 -17.17 19.51
CA ASN A 154 0.92 -18.18 19.60
C ASN A 154 1.57 -19.55 19.86
N ARG A 155 1.57 -19.98 21.10
CA ARG A 155 2.22 -21.23 21.51
C ARG A 155 1.58 -22.47 20.89
N GLY A 156 0.25 -22.49 20.80
CA GLY A 156 -0.48 -23.65 20.28
C GLY A 156 -0.19 -23.97 18.81
N GLY A 157 0.12 -22.95 18.01
CA GLY A 157 0.45 -23.09 16.59
C GLY A 157 1.92 -22.86 16.26
N ASN A 158 2.77 -22.69 17.26
CA ASN A 158 4.16 -22.29 17.09
C ASN A 158 4.35 -21.18 16.04
N SER A 159 3.62 -20.09 16.23
CA SER A 159 3.60 -18.97 15.29
C SER A 159 3.73 -17.63 16.02
N LEU A 160 4.20 -16.63 15.29
CA LEU A 160 4.20 -15.24 15.74
C LEU A 160 3.06 -14.49 15.07
N VAL A 161 2.41 -13.63 15.84
CA VAL A 161 1.51 -12.61 15.31
C VAL A 161 2.25 -11.28 15.39
N ILE A 162 2.48 -10.67 14.23
CA ILE A 162 3.24 -9.43 14.10
C ILE A 162 2.35 -8.37 13.48
N VAL A 163 2.27 -7.21 14.13
CA VAL A 163 1.56 -6.05 13.60
C VAL A 163 2.58 -4.95 13.35
N ASP A 164 2.74 -4.55 12.10
CA ASP A 164 3.73 -3.55 11.71
C ASP A 164 3.49 -3.08 10.28
N PHE A 165 4.31 -2.16 9.78
CA PHE A 165 4.34 -1.79 8.37
C PHE A 165 4.75 -2.98 7.50
N ALA A 166 4.12 -3.13 6.35
CA ALA A 166 4.32 -4.27 5.46
C ALA A 166 5.77 -4.46 5.01
N ASP A 167 6.51 -3.37 4.76
CA ASP A 167 7.93 -3.42 4.41
C ASP A 167 8.78 -4.02 5.54
N ASN A 168 8.51 -3.61 6.78
CA ASN A 168 9.22 -4.12 7.93
C ASN A 168 8.88 -5.57 8.25
N ILE A 169 7.63 -5.97 8.07
CA ILE A 169 7.20 -7.37 8.20
C ILE A 169 7.93 -8.27 7.20
N ARG A 170 8.09 -7.84 5.95
CA ARG A 170 8.86 -8.59 4.94
C ARG A 170 10.30 -8.79 5.37
N ARG A 171 10.93 -7.76 5.92
CA ARG A 171 12.28 -7.85 6.50
C ARG A 171 12.33 -8.85 7.66
N ILE A 172 11.41 -8.76 8.60
CA ILE A 172 11.33 -9.67 9.76
C ILE A 172 11.15 -11.12 9.30
N ARG A 173 10.29 -11.37 8.32
CA ARG A 173 10.09 -12.71 7.75
C ARG A 173 11.38 -13.28 7.14
N GLN A 174 12.18 -12.46 6.47
CA GLN A 174 13.46 -12.89 5.91
C GLN A 174 14.44 -13.28 7.02
N VAL A 175 14.52 -12.51 8.10
CA VAL A 175 15.37 -12.81 9.26
C VAL A 175 14.92 -14.12 9.93
N LEU A 176 13.62 -14.24 10.22
CA LEU A 176 13.05 -15.44 10.84
C LEU A 176 13.27 -16.69 9.98
N GLY A 177 13.07 -16.59 8.66
CA GLY A 177 13.26 -17.71 7.75
C GLY A 177 14.68 -18.24 7.77
N ARG A 178 15.68 -17.38 7.88
CA ARG A 178 17.10 -17.81 8.01
C ARG A 178 17.34 -18.49 9.34
N ILE A 179 16.94 -17.89 10.44
CA ILE A 179 17.16 -18.44 11.79
C ILE A 179 16.43 -19.79 11.94
N ASP A 180 15.19 -19.90 11.49
CA ASP A 180 14.39 -21.11 11.59
C ASP A 180 14.94 -22.24 10.73
N ASN A 181 15.45 -21.93 9.54
CA ASN A 181 16.10 -22.92 8.66
C ASN A 181 17.44 -23.40 9.23
N ASP A 182 18.26 -22.49 9.75
CA ASP A 182 19.57 -22.84 10.35
C ASP A 182 19.38 -23.70 11.60
N SER A 183 18.28 -23.54 12.33
CA SER A 183 17.96 -24.34 13.51
C SER A 183 17.37 -25.71 13.16
N ALA A 184 16.91 -25.91 11.93
CA ALA A 184 16.34 -27.17 11.44
C ALA A 184 17.39 -28.13 10.83
N SER A 185 18.62 -27.65 10.59
CA SER A 185 19.77 -28.38 10.06
C SER A 185 20.66 -28.89 11.17
#